data_dda3d300f9fbde5bc3455bbc180c79d1
#
_entry.id   dda3d300f9fbde5bc3455bbc180c79d1
#
_cell.length_a   1.000
_cell.length_b   1.000
_cell.length_c   1.000
_cell.angle_alpha   90.00
_cell.angle_beta   90.00
_cell.angle_gamma   90.00
#
_symmetry.space_group_name_H-M   'P 1'
#
loop_
_entity.id
_entity.type
_entity.pdbx_description
1 polymer ?
#
loop_
_entity_poly.entity_id
_entity_poly.type
_entity_poly.pdbx_seq_one_letter_code
_entity_poly.pdbx_strand_id
1 'polypeptide(L)'
;AMHNPFARLHQRITAEQFEKSGMVATPINLLDASPTGDGAAAAIIVPAEKVASVKGRPRVVVAGSASATDSIGVHSRKDPMFLSAAYESSKRAYELAGVTKDDIDVFELHDAFSIMAALSLEACGFAERGQGVRLGLDGEISPQGRLPVCTRGGLKARGHPVGATGMYQVVEVVQQLRGECGETQVDGARIGMAQNIGGSGATILTHILKAE
;
A
#
# COMPACT_ATOMS: atom_id res chain seq x y z
N ALA A 1 2.34 12.90 -0.83
CA ALA A 1 1.99 13.57 -2.11
C ALA A 1 2.52 14.99 -2.19
N MET A 2 2.48 15.78 -1.12
CA MET A 2 2.96 17.18 -1.10
C MET A 2 4.41 17.31 -1.60
N HIS A 3 5.25 16.35 -1.24
CA HIS A 3 6.69 16.32 -1.59
C HIS A 3 7.01 15.37 -2.75
N ASN A 4 6.00 14.79 -3.40
CA ASN A 4 6.19 13.97 -4.59
C ASN A 4 5.84 14.78 -5.84
N PRO A 5 6.84 15.24 -6.64
CA PRO A 5 6.58 16.07 -7.82
C PRO A 5 5.73 15.37 -8.89
N PHE A 6 5.64 14.04 -8.84
CA PHE A 6 4.88 13.23 -9.79
C PHE A 6 3.48 12.88 -9.30
N ALA A 7 3.08 13.31 -8.09
CA ALA A 7 1.73 13.09 -7.62
C ALA A 7 0.72 13.93 -8.40
N ARG A 8 -0.47 13.38 -8.61
CA ARG A 8 -1.54 14.09 -9.30
C ARG A 8 -2.17 15.18 -8.44
N LEU A 9 -2.26 14.93 -7.12
CA LEU A 9 -2.85 15.85 -6.15
C LEU A 9 -1.80 16.28 -5.13
N HIS A 10 -1.56 17.58 -5.03
CA HIS A 10 -0.59 18.20 -4.12
C HIS A 10 -1.27 19.01 -3.02
N GLN A 11 -2.55 18.77 -2.75
CA GLN A 11 -3.32 19.55 -1.79
C GLN A 11 -3.35 18.86 -0.42
N ARG A 12 -3.17 19.68 0.62
CA ARG A 12 -3.58 19.29 1.97
C ARG A 12 -5.07 19.47 2.08
N ILE A 13 -5.79 18.42 2.47
CA ILE A 13 -7.25 18.43 2.60
C ILE A 13 -7.61 18.66 4.05
N THR A 14 -8.53 19.60 4.31
CA THR A 14 -9.14 19.82 5.62
C THR A 14 -10.44 19.03 5.76
N ALA A 15 -10.89 18.79 6.99
CA ALA A 15 -12.18 18.15 7.26
C ALA A 15 -13.34 18.90 6.58
N GLU A 16 -13.33 20.23 6.61
CA GLU A 16 -14.34 21.06 5.96
C GLU A 16 -14.34 20.87 4.42
N GLN A 17 -13.16 20.79 3.80
CA GLN A 17 -13.05 20.52 2.36
C GLN A 17 -13.56 19.12 2.01
N PHE A 18 -13.30 18.15 2.88
CA PHE A 18 -13.82 16.79 2.74
C PHE A 18 -15.35 16.79 2.78
N GLU A 19 -15.96 17.38 3.80
CA GLU A 19 -17.41 17.46 3.96
C GLU A 19 -18.10 18.16 2.79
N LYS A 20 -17.49 19.22 2.26
CA LYS A 20 -18.01 19.98 1.12
C LYS A 20 -17.76 19.35 -0.25
N SER A 21 -16.96 18.32 -0.35
CA SER A 21 -16.57 17.75 -1.65
C SER A 21 -17.69 16.96 -2.36
N GLY A 22 -18.80 16.75 -1.68
CA GLY A 22 -19.96 16.06 -2.22
C GLY A 22 -19.85 14.54 -2.19
N MET A 23 -20.99 13.86 -2.22
CA MET A 23 -21.08 12.40 -2.27
C MET A 23 -21.09 11.88 -3.69
N VAL A 24 -20.32 10.82 -3.93
CA VAL A 24 -20.37 10.04 -5.18
C VAL A 24 -21.44 8.96 -5.09
N ALA A 25 -21.51 8.28 -3.96
CA ALA A 25 -22.54 7.28 -3.62
C ALA A 25 -22.57 7.16 -2.09
N THR A 26 -23.76 7.30 -1.48
CA THR A 26 -23.91 7.25 -0.02
C THR A 26 -23.36 5.94 0.56
N PRO A 27 -22.46 5.97 1.56
CA PRO A 27 -21.88 7.13 2.25
C PRO A 27 -20.54 7.64 1.69
N ILE A 28 -20.14 7.25 0.48
CA ILE A 28 -18.83 7.54 -0.11
C ILE A 28 -18.80 8.98 -0.64
N ASN A 29 -17.88 9.76 -0.10
CA ASN A 29 -17.60 11.12 -0.54
C ASN A 29 -16.60 11.13 -1.71
N LEU A 30 -16.56 12.20 -2.50
CA LEU A 30 -15.62 12.33 -3.62
C LEU A 30 -14.16 12.16 -3.18
N LEU A 31 -13.79 12.71 -2.03
CA LEU A 31 -12.44 12.61 -1.49
C LEU A 31 -12.15 11.28 -0.76
N ASP A 32 -13.13 10.38 -0.63
CA ASP A 32 -12.88 9.00 -0.26
C ASP A 32 -12.29 8.17 -1.41
N ALA A 33 -12.61 8.54 -2.65
CA ALA A 33 -12.20 7.79 -3.83
C ALA A 33 -10.85 8.29 -4.38
N SER A 34 -10.08 7.38 -4.95
CA SER A 34 -8.88 7.73 -5.70
C SER A 34 -9.23 8.26 -7.09
N PRO A 35 -8.49 9.26 -7.62
CA PRO A 35 -8.68 9.72 -8.97
C PRO A 35 -8.13 8.69 -9.97
N THR A 36 -8.94 8.32 -10.96
CA THR A 36 -8.48 7.52 -12.11
C THR A 36 -7.50 8.33 -12.94
N GLY A 37 -6.48 7.68 -13.47
CA GLY A 37 -5.48 8.31 -14.33
C GLY A 37 -4.77 7.29 -15.20
N ASP A 38 -3.92 7.80 -16.09
CA ASP A 38 -3.05 6.99 -16.92
C ASP A 38 -1.66 6.88 -16.29
N GLY A 39 -0.97 5.78 -16.57
CA GLY A 39 0.37 5.58 -16.06
C GLY A 39 0.93 4.23 -16.43
N ALA A 40 2.24 4.10 -16.29
CA ALA A 40 2.97 2.87 -16.51
C ALA A 40 4.09 2.72 -15.47
N ALA A 41 4.35 1.49 -15.08
CA ALA A 41 5.51 1.13 -14.26
C ALA A 41 6.08 -0.19 -14.75
N ALA A 42 7.39 -0.33 -14.67
CA ALA A 42 8.09 -1.53 -15.08
C ALA A 42 9.16 -1.90 -14.05
N ALA A 43 9.35 -3.19 -13.83
CA ALA A 43 10.44 -3.74 -13.04
C ALA A 43 11.10 -4.89 -13.79
N ILE A 44 12.41 -5.02 -13.62
CA ILE A 44 13.17 -6.16 -14.10
C ILE A 44 13.44 -7.08 -12.92
N ILE A 45 12.97 -8.31 -13.01
CA ILE A 45 13.19 -9.34 -12.00
C ILE A 45 14.18 -10.36 -12.56
N VAL A 46 15.20 -10.63 -11.79
CA VAL A 46 16.25 -11.60 -12.16
C VAL A 46 16.56 -12.50 -10.96
N PRO A 47 17.14 -13.70 -11.18
CA PRO A 47 17.63 -14.52 -10.08
C PRO A 47 18.63 -13.75 -9.21
N ALA A 48 18.51 -13.89 -7.88
CA ALA A 48 19.29 -13.10 -6.93
C ALA A 48 20.80 -13.24 -7.15
N GLU A 49 21.28 -14.42 -7.52
CA GLU A 49 22.67 -14.71 -7.81
C GLU A 49 23.21 -14.05 -9.10
N LYS A 50 22.31 -13.54 -9.95
CA LYS A 50 22.68 -12.81 -11.19
C LYS A 50 22.70 -11.29 -11.01
N VAL A 51 22.27 -10.80 -9.85
CA VAL A 51 22.33 -9.38 -9.53
C VAL A 51 23.72 -9.05 -9.03
N ALA A 52 24.61 -8.61 -9.93
CA ALA A 52 25.78 -7.86 -9.51
C ALA A 52 25.31 -6.60 -8.80
N SER A 53 25.98 -6.23 -7.69
CA SER A 53 25.62 -5.02 -6.93
C SER A 53 25.34 -3.85 -7.86
N VAL A 54 24.15 -3.27 -7.78
CA VAL A 54 23.78 -2.10 -8.58
C VAL A 54 24.50 -0.90 -7.96
N LYS A 55 25.75 -0.67 -8.37
CA LYS A 55 26.60 0.50 -8.08
C LYS A 55 26.17 1.29 -6.82
N GLY A 56 26.54 0.80 -5.63
CA GLY A 56 26.36 1.54 -4.38
C GLY A 56 24.91 1.62 -3.84
N ARG A 57 23.99 0.86 -4.42
CA ARG A 57 22.59 0.76 -3.97
C ARG A 57 22.32 -0.61 -3.38
N PRO A 58 21.47 -0.72 -2.33
CA PRO A 58 21.06 -2.02 -1.83
C PRO A 58 20.43 -2.89 -2.93
N ARG A 59 20.76 -4.15 -2.93
CA ARG A 59 20.00 -5.16 -3.66
C ARG A 59 18.65 -5.31 -2.98
N VAL A 60 17.56 -5.29 -3.73
CA VAL A 60 16.23 -5.52 -3.20
C VAL A 60 15.72 -6.86 -3.71
N VAL A 61 15.38 -7.74 -2.79
CA VAL A 61 14.88 -9.08 -3.09
C VAL A 61 13.38 -9.21 -2.77
N VAL A 62 12.67 -10.01 -3.56
CA VAL A 62 11.30 -10.43 -3.24
C VAL A 62 11.41 -11.59 -2.25
N ALA A 63 11.32 -11.28 -0.96
CA ALA A 63 11.47 -12.24 0.13
C ALA A 63 10.21 -13.09 0.35
N GLY A 64 9.04 -12.52 0.09
CA GLY A 64 7.76 -13.22 0.17
C GLY A 64 6.79 -12.69 -0.88
N SER A 65 6.03 -13.57 -1.50
CA SER A 65 5.00 -13.22 -2.48
C SER A 65 3.87 -14.22 -2.40
N ALA A 66 2.66 -13.72 -2.14
CA ALA A 66 1.48 -14.56 -2.01
C ALA A 66 0.25 -13.89 -2.60
N SER A 67 -0.68 -14.71 -3.06
CA SER A 67 -2.01 -14.28 -3.49
C SER A 67 -3.08 -15.08 -2.77
N ALA A 68 -4.24 -14.45 -2.59
CA ALA A 68 -5.43 -15.10 -2.09
C ALA A 68 -6.67 -14.55 -2.78
N THR A 69 -7.73 -15.33 -2.78
CA THR A 69 -9.01 -14.96 -3.38
C THR A 69 -10.14 -15.15 -2.38
N ASP A 70 -11.17 -14.34 -2.53
CA ASP A 70 -12.44 -14.44 -1.81
C ASP A 70 -13.59 -14.32 -2.82
N SER A 71 -14.82 -14.43 -2.37
CA SER A 71 -16.00 -14.25 -3.22
C SER A 71 -16.00 -12.88 -3.90
N ILE A 72 -16.30 -12.86 -5.21
CA ILE A 72 -16.49 -11.63 -5.98
C ILE A 72 -17.68 -10.83 -5.42
N GLY A 73 -18.79 -11.52 -5.12
CA GLY A 73 -19.95 -10.91 -4.51
C GLY A 73 -19.74 -10.63 -3.03
N VAL A 74 -19.63 -9.35 -2.66
CA VAL A 74 -19.42 -8.92 -1.26
C VAL A 74 -20.51 -9.49 -0.34
N HIS A 75 -21.75 -9.54 -0.83
CA HIS A 75 -22.90 -10.12 -0.10
C HIS A 75 -22.78 -11.63 0.18
N SER A 76 -21.93 -12.34 -0.54
CA SER A 76 -21.67 -13.78 -0.35
C SER A 76 -20.53 -14.05 0.63
N ARG A 77 -19.83 -13.03 1.12
CA ARG A 77 -18.74 -13.19 2.07
C ARG A 77 -19.29 -13.44 3.46
N LYS A 78 -18.58 -14.27 4.22
CA LYS A 78 -18.91 -14.53 5.63
C LYS A 78 -18.94 -13.23 6.44
N ASP A 79 -18.06 -12.31 6.11
CA ASP A 79 -17.93 -11.00 6.73
C ASP A 79 -17.53 -9.97 5.67
N PRO A 80 -18.48 -9.13 5.22
CA PRO A 80 -18.20 -8.12 4.19
C PRO A 80 -17.26 -7.00 4.66
N MET A 81 -17.08 -6.82 5.98
CA MET A 81 -16.19 -5.82 6.58
C MET A 81 -14.81 -6.39 6.94
N PHE A 82 -14.49 -7.60 6.48
CA PHE A 82 -13.16 -8.19 6.67
C PHE A 82 -12.58 -8.63 5.33
N LEU A 83 -11.39 -8.18 5.00
CA LEU A 83 -10.69 -8.55 3.77
C LEU A 83 -9.96 -9.89 3.95
N SER A 84 -10.70 -11.00 3.88
CA SER A 84 -10.15 -12.35 4.09
C SER A 84 -8.96 -12.64 3.16
N ALA A 85 -9.03 -12.22 1.90
CA ALA A 85 -7.94 -12.39 0.95
C ALA A 85 -6.69 -11.54 1.32
N ALA A 86 -6.86 -10.36 1.94
CA ALA A 86 -5.75 -9.56 2.46
C ALA A 86 -5.07 -10.26 3.64
N TYR A 87 -5.85 -10.78 4.57
CA TYR A 87 -5.35 -11.56 5.70
C TYR A 87 -4.56 -12.79 5.23
N GLU A 88 -5.13 -13.61 4.36
CA GLU A 88 -4.50 -14.84 3.90
C GLU A 88 -3.25 -14.59 3.06
N SER A 89 -3.28 -13.58 2.17
CA SER A 89 -2.10 -13.24 1.36
C SER A 89 -0.99 -12.62 2.21
N SER A 90 -1.30 -11.74 3.16
CA SER A 90 -0.29 -11.15 4.04
C SER A 90 0.33 -12.19 4.97
N LYS A 91 -0.47 -13.05 5.60
CA LYS A 91 0.01 -14.12 6.45
C LYS A 91 1.02 -15.02 5.72
N ARG A 92 0.67 -15.49 4.52
CA ARG A 92 1.58 -16.32 3.71
C ARG A 92 2.83 -15.56 3.27
N ALA A 93 2.70 -14.28 2.93
CA ALA A 93 3.85 -13.45 2.54
C ALA A 93 4.82 -13.26 3.71
N TYR A 94 4.32 -13.03 4.93
CA TYR A 94 5.13 -12.96 6.14
C TYR A 94 5.87 -14.28 6.40
N GLU A 95 5.16 -15.42 6.34
CA GLU A 95 5.73 -16.75 6.53
C GLU A 95 6.86 -17.03 5.51
N LEU A 96 6.63 -16.76 4.23
CA LEU A 96 7.62 -16.93 3.17
C LEU A 96 8.85 -16.04 3.36
N ALA A 97 8.65 -14.81 3.81
CA ALA A 97 9.73 -13.86 4.05
C ALA A 97 10.46 -14.10 5.38
N GLY A 98 9.92 -14.93 6.29
CA GLY A 98 10.45 -15.13 7.63
C GLY A 98 10.41 -13.84 8.46
N VAL A 99 9.31 -13.10 8.40
CA VAL A 99 9.08 -11.84 9.13
C VAL A 99 7.71 -11.81 9.76
N THR A 100 7.49 -10.83 10.61
CA THR A 100 6.19 -10.47 11.18
C THR A 100 5.74 -9.10 10.70
N LYS A 101 4.53 -8.70 11.02
CA LYS A 101 4.03 -7.34 10.75
C LYS A 101 4.89 -6.25 11.41
N ASP A 102 5.52 -6.57 12.54
CA ASP A 102 6.31 -5.62 13.33
C ASP A 102 7.69 -5.33 12.71
N ASP A 103 8.10 -6.14 11.74
CA ASP A 103 9.34 -5.97 10.98
C ASP A 103 9.15 -5.07 9.74
N ILE A 104 7.93 -4.65 9.41
CA ILE A 104 7.63 -3.86 8.22
C ILE A 104 7.92 -2.38 8.48
N ASP A 105 8.86 -1.81 7.73
CA ASP A 105 9.26 -0.40 7.82
C ASP A 105 8.42 0.54 6.95
N VAL A 106 7.86 0.05 5.84
CA VAL A 106 7.02 0.83 4.92
C VAL A 106 5.98 -0.04 4.25
N PHE A 107 4.77 0.49 4.10
CA PHE A 107 3.68 -0.26 3.48
C PHE A 107 3.00 0.54 2.36
N GLU A 108 3.08 0.06 1.14
CA GLU A 108 2.29 0.51 -0.01
C GLU A 108 1.03 -0.34 -0.11
N LEU A 109 -0.04 0.09 0.54
CA LEU A 109 -1.35 -0.55 0.49
C LEU A 109 -2.23 0.00 -0.64
N HIS A 110 -3.37 -0.62 -0.88
CA HIS A 110 -4.29 -0.25 -1.97
C HIS A 110 -5.41 0.67 -1.45
N ASP A 111 -5.13 1.94 -1.32
CA ASP A 111 -6.03 2.99 -0.82
C ASP A 111 -6.98 3.56 -1.90
N ALA A 112 -7.54 2.69 -2.75
CA ALA A 112 -8.50 3.14 -3.77
C ALA A 112 -9.70 3.88 -3.18
N PHE A 113 -10.10 3.49 -1.98
CA PHE A 113 -11.08 4.17 -1.11
C PHE A 113 -10.54 4.23 0.31
N SER A 114 -10.92 5.27 1.08
CA SER A 114 -10.49 5.44 2.46
C SER A 114 -10.76 4.20 3.33
N ILE A 115 -11.94 3.59 3.18
CA ILE A 115 -12.31 2.37 3.91
C ILE A 115 -11.39 1.19 3.57
N MET A 116 -10.92 1.08 2.33
CA MET A 116 -10.04 -0.03 1.93
C MET A 116 -8.69 0.05 2.64
N ALA A 117 -8.18 1.26 2.88
CA ALA A 117 -6.96 1.44 3.66
C ALA A 117 -7.13 0.94 5.11
N ALA A 118 -8.22 1.34 5.77
CA ALA A 118 -8.51 0.91 7.14
C ALA A 118 -8.65 -0.63 7.23
N LEU A 119 -9.44 -1.23 6.35
CA LEU A 119 -9.66 -2.68 6.33
C LEU A 119 -8.37 -3.46 5.98
N SER A 120 -7.50 -2.92 5.12
CA SER A 120 -6.20 -3.53 4.82
C SER A 120 -5.28 -3.52 6.03
N LEU A 121 -5.21 -2.40 6.77
CA LEU A 121 -4.41 -2.31 8.00
C LEU A 121 -4.87 -3.33 9.05
N GLU A 122 -6.17 -3.51 9.21
CA GLU A 122 -6.75 -4.51 10.11
C GLU A 122 -6.46 -5.94 9.64
N ALA A 123 -6.73 -6.24 8.37
CA ALA A 123 -6.54 -7.58 7.82
C ALA A 123 -5.06 -8.01 7.80
N CYS A 124 -4.14 -7.07 7.61
CA CYS A 124 -2.69 -7.33 7.66
C CYS A 124 -2.12 -7.38 9.09
N GLY A 125 -2.96 -7.16 10.13
CA GLY A 125 -2.60 -7.30 11.54
C GLY A 125 -1.97 -6.05 12.17
N PHE A 126 -1.96 -4.90 11.49
CA PHE A 126 -1.41 -3.65 12.03
C PHE A 126 -2.35 -2.97 13.03
N ALA A 127 -3.65 -3.27 12.96
CA ALA A 127 -4.65 -2.80 13.90
C ALA A 127 -5.63 -3.92 14.25
N GLU A 128 -6.21 -3.82 15.43
CA GLU A 128 -7.37 -4.62 15.80
C GLU A 128 -8.56 -4.27 14.92
N ARG A 129 -9.50 -5.20 14.82
CA ARG A 129 -10.70 -5.02 14.01
C ARG A 129 -11.50 -3.78 14.44
N GLY A 130 -11.91 -2.96 13.48
CA GLY A 130 -12.59 -1.68 13.70
C GLY A 130 -11.68 -0.56 14.20
N GLN A 131 -10.37 -0.77 14.27
CA GLN A 131 -9.39 0.21 14.75
C GLN A 131 -8.45 0.73 13.66
N GLY A 132 -8.56 0.26 12.42
CA GLY A 132 -7.66 0.68 11.33
C GLY A 132 -7.62 2.20 11.10
N VAL A 133 -8.74 2.89 11.30
CA VAL A 133 -8.80 4.36 11.19
C VAL A 133 -8.00 5.07 12.30
N ARG A 134 -7.81 4.44 13.48
CA ARG A 134 -7.06 5.02 14.60
C ARG A 134 -5.61 5.26 14.23
N LEU A 135 -5.00 4.36 13.49
CA LEU A 135 -3.61 4.53 13.04
C LEU A 135 -3.41 5.84 12.26
N GLY A 136 -4.43 6.25 11.47
CA GLY A 136 -4.42 7.54 10.78
C GLY A 136 -4.61 8.73 11.71
N LEU A 137 -5.57 8.64 12.65
CA LEU A 137 -5.87 9.70 13.62
C LEU A 137 -4.69 9.95 14.58
N ASP A 138 -4.02 8.87 14.99
CA ASP A 138 -2.90 8.93 15.93
C ASP A 138 -1.55 9.22 15.22
N GLY A 139 -1.59 9.40 13.88
CA GLY A 139 -0.41 9.74 13.08
C GLY A 139 0.57 8.57 12.84
N GLU A 140 0.24 7.35 13.25
CA GLU A 140 1.11 6.18 13.15
C GLU A 140 1.47 5.78 11.70
N ILE A 141 0.58 6.09 10.75
CA ILE A 141 0.79 5.82 9.32
C ILE A 141 1.36 7.02 8.55
N SER A 142 1.72 8.10 9.25
CA SER A 142 2.40 9.24 8.62
C SER A 142 3.84 8.89 8.22
N PRO A 143 4.51 9.68 7.36
CA PRO A 143 5.89 9.42 6.96
C PRO A 143 6.89 9.29 8.12
N GLN A 144 6.59 9.87 9.27
CA GLN A 144 7.40 9.81 10.50
C GLN A 144 6.77 8.91 11.57
N GLY A 145 5.65 8.27 11.26
CA GLY A 145 4.96 7.35 12.15
C GLY A 145 5.65 5.99 12.26
N ARG A 146 5.09 5.13 13.10
CA ARG A 146 5.60 3.76 13.30
C ARG A 146 5.53 2.91 12.02
N LEU A 147 4.49 3.09 11.22
CA LEU A 147 4.27 2.37 9.96
C LEU A 147 3.96 3.38 8.85
N PRO A 148 4.98 3.97 8.21
CA PRO A 148 4.77 4.83 7.06
C PRO A 148 3.99 4.14 5.95
N VAL A 149 2.84 4.70 5.57
CA VAL A 149 1.93 4.12 4.56
C VAL A 149 1.82 5.04 3.36
N CYS A 150 1.92 4.49 2.15
CA CYS A 150 1.70 5.21 0.90
C CYS A 150 2.47 6.54 0.87
N THR A 151 3.76 6.50 1.19
CA THR A 151 4.61 7.66 1.47
C THR A 151 4.68 8.67 0.35
N ARG A 152 4.46 8.25 -0.89
CA ARG A 152 4.44 9.12 -2.08
C ARG A 152 3.03 9.55 -2.50
N GLY A 153 2.02 9.27 -1.68
CA GLY A 153 0.65 9.73 -1.84
C GLY A 153 -0.38 8.65 -2.17
N GLY A 154 0.04 7.41 -2.34
CA GLY A 154 -0.85 6.29 -2.63
C GLY A 154 -1.72 6.48 -3.86
N LEU A 155 -2.75 5.68 -3.99
CA LEU A 155 -3.71 5.78 -5.08
C LEU A 155 -4.51 7.10 -4.99
N LYS A 156 -4.75 7.57 -3.77
CA LYS A 156 -5.59 8.76 -3.52
C LYS A 156 -4.96 10.06 -3.98
N ALA A 157 -3.67 10.22 -3.85
CA ALA A 157 -3.02 11.48 -4.21
C ALA A 157 -1.99 11.36 -5.33
N ARG A 158 -1.19 10.28 -5.36
CA ARG A 158 -0.32 10.01 -6.50
C ARG A 158 -1.15 9.77 -7.77
N GLY A 159 -2.24 9.04 -7.66
CA GLY A 159 -3.13 8.64 -8.74
C GLY A 159 -3.27 7.12 -8.84
N HIS A 160 -4.31 6.69 -9.54
CA HIS A 160 -4.66 5.27 -9.69
C HIS A 160 -4.75 4.86 -11.17
N PRO A 161 -3.61 4.66 -11.85
CA PRO A 161 -3.61 4.00 -13.16
C PRO A 161 -3.89 2.51 -12.96
N VAL A 162 -5.16 2.11 -13.01
CA VAL A 162 -5.71 0.85 -12.49
C VAL A 162 -4.85 -0.37 -12.83
N GLY A 163 -4.49 -0.55 -14.10
CA GLY A 163 -3.68 -1.68 -14.56
C GLY A 163 -2.20 -1.62 -14.13
N ALA A 164 -1.69 -0.44 -13.83
CA ALA A 164 -0.28 -0.24 -13.45
C ALA A 164 -0.06 -0.13 -11.93
N THR A 165 -1.13 0.08 -11.15
CA THR A 165 -1.03 0.41 -9.71
C THR A 165 -0.23 -0.61 -8.91
N GLY A 166 -0.44 -1.91 -9.13
CA GLY A 166 0.31 -2.94 -8.40
C GLY A 166 1.82 -2.84 -8.64
N MET A 167 2.23 -2.56 -9.88
CA MET A 167 3.64 -2.37 -10.20
C MET A 167 4.17 -1.04 -9.63
N TYR A 168 3.36 0.02 -9.59
CA TYR A 168 3.73 1.27 -8.89
C TYR A 168 4.06 1.02 -7.42
N GLN A 169 3.24 0.25 -6.71
CA GLN A 169 3.47 -0.08 -5.30
C GLN A 169 4.80 -0.82 -5.12
N VAL A 170 5.10 -1.80 -5.95
CA VAL A 170 6.39 -2.51 -5.91
C VAL A 170 7.55 -1.57 -6.19
N VAL A 171 7.45 -0.71 -7.20
CA VAL A 171 8.51 0.26 -7.56
C VAL A 171 8.74 1.25 -6.43
N GLU A 172 7.69 1.77 -5.80
CA GLU A 172 7.80 2.71 -4.68
C GLU A 172 8.45 2.08 -3.45
N VAL A 173 8.09 0.83 -3.13
CA VAL A 173 8.79 0.09 -2.06
C VAL A 173 10.27 -0.10 -2.41
N VAL A 174 10.59 -0.51 -3.64
CA VAL A 174 12.00 -0.66 -4.06
C VAL A 174 12.77 0.65 -3.93
N GLN A 175 12.18 1.78 -4.34
CA GLN A 175 12.80 3.10 -4.21
C GLN A 175 13.03 3.49 -2.75
N GLN A 176 12.07 3.20 -1.86
CA GLN A 176 12.23 3.42 -0.42
C GLN A 176 13.40 2.61 0.14
N LEU A 177 13.45 1.31 -0.17
CA LEU A 177 14.51 0.42 0.30
C LEU A 177 15.90 0.75 -0.27
N ARG A 178 15.96 1.52 -1.36
CA ARG A 178 17.20 2.00 -1.99
C ARG A 178 17.62 3.41 -1.57
N GLY A 179 16.81 4.10 -0.78
CA GLY A 179 17.06 5.49 -0.41
C GLY A 179 16.87 6.48 -1.57
N GLU A 180 15.97 6.19 -2.50
CA GLU A 180 15.76 6.96 -3.75
C GLU A 180 14.52 7.88 -3.71
N CYS A 181 13.89 8.06 -2.54
CA CYS A 181 12.61 8.77 -2.43
C CYS A 181 12.73 10.25 -2.06
N GLY A 182 13.95 10.79 -1.92
CA GLY A 182 14.17 12.22 -1.63
C GLY A 182 13.41 12.68 -0.38
N GLU A 183 12.60 13.73 -0.49
CA GLU A 183 11.82 14.28 0.63
C GLU A 183 10.74 13.34 1.18
N THR A 184 10.41 12.28 0.47
CA THR A 184 9.44 11.26 0.92
C THR A 184 10.11 9.99 1.44
N GLN A 185 11.42 10.04 1.67
CA GLN A 185 12.19 8.90 2.14
C GLN A 185 11.83 8.53 3.57
N VAL A 186 11.67 7.24 3.82
CA VAL A 186 11.60 6.64 5.15
C VAL A 186 13.03 6.22 5.53
N ASP A 187 13.61 6.90 6.51
CA ASP A 187 14.98 6.66 6.90
C ASP A 187 15.16 5.25 7.49
N GLY A 188 16.19 4.56 7.03
CA GLY A 188 16.54 3.25 7.55
C GLY A 188 15.64 2.10 7.10
N ALA A 189 14.67 2.32 6.21
CA ALA A 189 13.78 1.27 5.73
C ALA A 189 14.55 0.11 5.08
N ARG A 190 14.31 -1.11 5.55
CA ARG A 190 14.95 -2.35 5.09
C ARG A 190 13.96 -3.38 4.61
N ILE A 191 12.74 -3.37 5.12
CA ILE A 191 11.67 -4.32 4.80
C ILE A 191 10.41 -3.54 4.42
N GLY A 192 9.94 -3.74 3.20
CA GLY A 192 8.75 -3.09 2.72
C GLY A 192 7.69 -4.07 2.23
N MET A 193 6.45 -3.68 2.41
CA MET A 193 5.28 -4.45 1.98
C MET A 193 4.54 -3.71 0.89
N ALA A 194 4.16 -4.42 -0.16
CA ALA A 194 3.26 -3.95 -1.21
C ALA A 194 2.04 -4.85 -1.27
N GLN A 195 0.83 -4.28 -1.21
CA GLN A 195 -0.41 -5.04 -1.34
C GLN A 195 -1.32 -4.41 -2.38
N ASN A 196 -1.70 -5.22 -3.36
CA ASN A 196 -2.62 -4.80 -4.42
C ASN A 196 -3.94 -5.56 -4.32
N ILE A 197 -5.05 -4.84 -4.52
CA ILE A 197 -6.41 -5.35 -4.42
C ILE A 197 -7.07 -5.32 -5.80
N GLY A 198 -7.58 -6.46 -6.23
CA GLY A 198 -8.41 -6.60 -7.42
C GLY A 198 -9.90 -6.60 -7.07
N GLY A 199 -10.67 -5.81 -7.82
CA GLY A 199 -12.10 -5.66 -7.60
C GLY A 199 -12.41 -5.13 -6.20
N SER A 200 -13.43 -5.63 -5.58
CA SER A 200 -13.85 -5.28 -4.21
C SER A 200 -13.12 -6.10 -3.12
N GLY A 201 -11.90 -6.53 -3.35
CA GLY A 201 -11.14 -7.41 -2.44
C GLY A 201 -11.29 -8.90 -2.77
N ALA A 202 -11.71 -9.22 -3.99
CA ALA A 202 -11.88 -10.61 -4.42
C ALA A 202 -10.54 -11.30 -4.72
N THR A 203 -9.53 -10.56 -5.17
CA THR A 203 -8.18 -11.08 -5.41
C THR A 203 -7.18 -10.10 -4.82
N ILE A 204 -6.34 -10.57 -3.93
CA ILE A 204 -5.34 -9.73 -3.27
C ILE A 204 -3.96 -10.38 -3.37
N LEU A 205 -2.98 -9.57 -3.75
CA LEU A 205 -1.59 -9.95 -3.83
C LEU A 205 -0.80 -9.16 -2.81
N THR A 206 0.07 -9.85 -2.07
CA THR A 206 0.96 -9.24 -1.08
C THR A 206 2.40 -9.66 -1.36
N HIS A 207 3.30 -8.68 -1.41
CA HIS A 207 4.72 -8.88 -1.60
C HIS A 207 5.50 -8.27 -0.43
N ILE A 208 6.47 -9.00 0.08
CA ILE A 208 7.47 -8.51 1.03
C ILE A 208 8.80 -8.40 0.31
N LEU A 209 9.37 -7.21 0.34
CA LEU A 209 10.66 -6.90 -0.25
C LEU A 209 11.66 -6.57 0.84
N LYS A 210 12.90 -7.01 0.66
CA LYS A 210 14.00 -6.75 1.62
C LYS A 210 15.19 -6.13 0.90
N ALA A 211 15.82 -5.14 1.54
CA ALA A 211 17.12 -4.63 1.15
C ALA A 211 18.25 -5.49 1.74
N GLU A 212 19.21 -5.89 0.89
CA GLU A 212 20.41 -6.67 1.27
C GLU A 212 21.70 -5.93 0.90
#